data_192bca65f0f903a379c77db5ffe7ca85
#
_entry.id   192bca65f0f903a379c77db5ffe7ca85
#
_cell.length_a   1.000
_cell.length_b   1.000
_cell.length_c   1.000
_cell.angle_alpha   90.00
_cell.angle_beta   90.00
_cell.angle_gamma   90.00
#
_symmetry.space_group_name_H-M   'P 1'
#
loop_
_entity.id
_entity.type
_entity.pdbx_description
1 polymer ?
#
loop_
_entity_poly.entity_id
_entity_poly.type
_entity_poly.pdbx_seq_one_letter_code
_entity_poly.pdbx_strand_id
1 'polypeptide(L)'
;MRGEQEHATVTPLELFFDLVFVFALTQVTAYMADELSWHGILRGVLVLMLLWWAWTGYAWLANVASAEERPMKLAILGGMSAMFLLALCIPEAFDDLPGGLSGPVVFAICYLLVRVMHFVMFLIISREDAGLRSQVYRFAPSVVASSAVLLVASQVEGWLQTSLWVLALVADYVGTVLAGFSGWRLPSPGHFSERHGLIIIIALGESIVAIGVGVAKEPISWVIIAASVLGLLLSSALWWAYFDVSALLG
;
A
#
# COMPACT_ATOMS: atom_id res chain seq x y z
N MET A 1 -26.32 -28.78 -11.34
CA MET A 1 -24.92 -28.66 -11.73
C MET A 1 -24.39 -27.39 -11.06
N ARG A 2 -23.66 -27.50 -9.95
CA ARG A 2 -22.93 -26.41 -9.36
C ARG A 2 -21.70 -26.23 -10.25
N GLY A 3 -21.65 -25.13 -11.01
CA GLY A 3 -20.46 -24.79 -11.78
C GLY A 3 -19.26 -24.70 -10.83
N GLU A 4 -18.17 -25.35 -11.19
CA GLU A 4 -16.86 -25.15 -10.62
C GLU A 4 -16.57 -23.65 -10.72
N GLN A 5 -16.64 -22.96 -9.58
CA GLN A 5 -16.02 -21.65 -9.45
C GLN A 5 -14.52 -21.95 -9.58
N GLU A 6 -13.95 -21.65 -10.75
CA GLU A 6 -12.50 -21.57 -10.89
C GLU A 6 -12.00 -20.67 -9.77
N HIS A 7 -11.31 -21.27 -8.82
CA HIS A 7 -10.55 -20.51 -7.82
C HIS A 7 -9.46 -19.79 -8.59
N ALA A 8 -9.70 -18.53 -8.93
CA ALA A 8 -8.67 -17.68 -9.48
C ALA A 8 -7.55 -17.60 -8.42
N THR A 9 -6.43 -18.24 -8.69
CA THR A 9 -5.26 -18.23 -7.82
C THR A 9 -4.47 -16.94 -8.05
N VAL A 10 -3.80 -16.45 -7.00
CA VAL A 10 -2.93 -15.28 -7.10
C VAL A 10 -1.80 -15.54 -8.10
N THR A 11 -1.59 -14.62 -9.03
CA THR A 11 -0.59 -14.78 -10.09
C THR A 11 0.83 -14.40 -9.61
N PRO A 12 1.90 -14.94 -10.23
CA PRO A 12 3.27 -14.53 -9.91
C PRO A 12 3.54 -13.03 -10.06
N LEU A 13 2.85 -12.35 -10.99
CA LEU A 13 3.00 -10.91 -11.19
C LEU A 13 2.39 -10.11 -10.02
N GLU A 14 1.26 -10.56 -9.47
CA GLU A 14 0.65 -9.93 -8.29
C GLU A 14 1.54 -10.11 -7.06
N LEU A 15 2.13 -11.30 -6.88
CA LEU A 15 3.10 -11.53 -5.81
C LEU A 15 4.35 -10.65 -5.96
N PHE A 16 4.81 -10.43 -7.19
CA PHE A 16 5.94 -9.54 -7.44
C PHE A 16 5.61 -8.09 -7.13
N PHE A 17 4.40 -7.64 -7.42
CA PHE A 17 3.91 -6.33 -6.98
C PHE A 17 3.88 -6.22 -5.45
N ASP A 18 3.43 -7.27 -4.77
CA ASP A 18 3.35 -7.31 -3.31
C ASP A 18 4.74 -7.23 -2.66
N LEU A 19 5.78 -7.83 -3.28
CA LEU A 19 7.17 -7.69 -2.81
C LEU A 19 7.68 -6.24 -2.88
N VAL A 20 7.34 -5.50 -3.92
CA VAL A 20 7.68 -4.07 -4.01
C VAL A 20 6.95 -3.25 -2.94
N PHE A 21 5.70 -3.59 -2.67
CA PHE A 21 4.96 -2.96 -1.58
C PHE A 21 5.58 -3.25 -0.22
N VAL A 22 6.03 -4.49 0.02
CA VAL A 22 6.72 -4.87 1.28
C VAL A 22 8.04 -4.12 1.41
N PHE A 23 8.80 -3.91 0.33
CA PHE A 23 9.97 -3.04 0.37
C PHE A 23 9.59 -1.61 0.83
N ALA A 24 8.45 -1.07 0.38
CA ALA A 24 7.97 0.21 0.89
C ALA A 24 7.66 0.16 2.40
N LEU A 25 7.09 -0.95 2.91
CA LEU A 25 6.89 -1.13 4.36
C LEU A 25 8.22 -1.13 5.13
N THR A 26 9.26 -1.76 4.60
CA THR A 26 10.62 -1.72 5.19
C THR A 26 11.12 -0.29 5.32
N GLN A 27 10.95 0.55 4.27
CA GLN A 27 11.34 1.95 4.32
C GLN A 27 10.54 2.75 5.36
N VAL A 28 9.23 2.49 5.50
CA VAL A 28 8.40 3.11 6.56
C VAL A 28 8.91 2.71 7.94
N THR A 29 9.22 1.44 8.15
CA THR A 29 9.74 0.95 9.43
C THR A 29 11.10 1.58 9.75
N ALA A 30 12.00 1.69 8.76
CA ALA A 30 13.28 2.35 8.92
C ALA A 30 13.11 3.84 9.27
N TYR A 31 12.25 4.57 8.53
CA TYR A 31 11.94 5.97 8.82
C TYR A 31 11.43 6.16 10.26
N MET A 32 10.51 5.31 10.73
CA MET A 32 9.99 5.38 12.10
C MET A 32 11.03 5.03 13.16
N ALA A 33 11.99 4.15 12.83
CA ALA A 33 13.09 3.79 13.73
C ALA A 33 14.14 4.89 13.84
N ASP A 34 14.39 5.62 12.76
CA ASP A 34 15.34 6.75 12.74
C ASP A 34 14.76 7.98 13.44
N GLU A 35 13.43 8.15 13.43
CA GLU A 35 12.75 9.27 14.05
C GLU A 35 11.77 8.83 15.15
N LEU A 36 12.31 8.41 16.29
CA LEU A 36 11.57 7.92 17.47
C LEU A 36 10.88 9.06 18.24
N SER A 37 10.06 9.84 17.54
CA SER A 37 9.20 10.88 18.11
C SER A 37 7.75 10.62 17.78
N TRP A 38 6.79 11.18 18.55
CA TRP A 38 5.37 11.11 18.19
C TRP A 38 5.09 11.69 16.80
N HIS A 39 5.84 12.69 16.38
CA HIS A 39 5.72 13.28 15.06
C HIS A 39 6.25 12.34 13.96
N GLY A 40 7.40 11.70 14.19
CA GLY A 40 7.95 10.71 13.26
C GLY A 40 7.03 9.47 13.13
N ILE A 41 6.51 8.97 14.25
CA ILE A 41 5.53 7.88 14.24
C ILE A 41 4.27 8.27 13.46
N LEU A 42 3.72 9.47 13.69
CA LEU A 42 2.56 9.96 12.95
C LEU A 42 2.84 10.03 11.44
N ARG A 43 3.98 10.61 11.04
CA ARG A 43 4.41 10.70 9.64
C ARG A 43 4.55 9.31 9.00
N GLY A 44 5.20 8.36 9.70
CA GLY A 44 5.31 6.97 9.23
C GLY A 44 3.95 6.29 9.04
N VAL A 45 3.01 6.48 9.98
CA VAL A 45 1.64 5.97 9.85
C VAL A 45 0.91 6.61 8.66
N LEU A 46 1.08 7.90 8.41
CA LEU A 46 0.49 8.58 7.25
C LEU A 46 1.01 7.98 5.93
N VAL A 47 2.32 7.76 5.81
CA VAL A 47 2.90 7.08 4.64
C VAL A 47 2.32 5.68 4.49
N LEU A 48 2.30 4.89 5.57
CA LEU A 48 1.75 3.54 5.57
C LEU A 48 0.29 3.51 5.09
N MET A 49 -0.54 4.44 5.55
CA MET A 49 -1.96 4.50 5.15
C MET A 49 -2.13 4.87 3.66
N LEU A 50 -1.29 5.76 3.11
CA LEU A 50 -1.30 6.08 1.67
C LEU A 50 -0.86 4.88 0.83
N LEU A 51 0.20 4.19 1.25
CA LEU A 51 0.69 2.98 0.60
C LEU A 51 -0.38 1.88 0.61
N TRP A 52 -0.97 1.62 1.77
CA TRP A 52 -2.03 0.63 1.93
C TRP A 52 -3.24 0.93 1.04
N TRP A 53 -3.64 2.20 0.97
CA TRP A 53 -4.72 2.65 0.11
C TRP A 53 -4.41 2.39 -1.37
N ALA A 54 -3.21 2.73 -1.82
CA ALA A 54 -2.76 2.48 -3.18
C ALA A 54 -2.73 0.97 -3.48
N TRP A 55 -2.15 0.15 -2.60
CA TRP A 55 -2.08 -1.30 -2.75
C TRP A 55 -3.48 -1.93 -2.84
N THR A 56 -4.39 -1.57 -1.93
CA THR A 56 -5.78 -2.06 -1.94
C THR A 56 -6.47 -1.75 -3.27
N GLY A 57 -6.21 -0.58 -3.86
CA GLY A 57 -6.72 -0.23 -5.18
C GLY A 57 -6.24 -1.20 -6.26
N TYR A 58 -4.95 -1.55 -6.29
CA TYR A 58 -4.42 -2.54 -7.23
C TYR A 58 -4.88 -3.97 -6.93
N ALA A 59 -5.08 -4.33 -5.66
CA ALA A 59 -5.67 -5.61 -5.28
C ALA A 59 -7.11 -5.73 -5.81
N TRP A 60 -7.88 -4.65 -5.74
CA TRP A 60 -9.23 -4.60 -6.30
C TRP A 60 -9.23 -4.63 -7.82
N LEU A 61 -8.33 -3.90 -8.47
CA LEU A 61 -8.17 -3.88 -9.92
C LEU A 61 -7.88 -5.29 -10.46
N ALA A 62 -6.96 -6.02 -9.85
CA ALA A 62 -6.61 -7.39 -10.22
C ALA A 62 -7.73 -8.41 -9.94
N ASN A 63 -8.66 -8.09 -9.03
CA ASN A 63 -9.84 -8.93 -8.81
C ASN A 63 -10.89 -8.76 -9.91
N VAL A 64 -10.97 -7.58 -10.54
CA VAL A 64 -11.96 -7.27 -11.59
C VAL A 64 -11.46 -7.67 -12.98
N ALA A 65 -10.15 -7.61 -13.22
CA ALA A 65 -9.54 -7.93 -14.51
C ALA A 65 -8.37 -8.91 -14.35
N SER A 66 -8.22 -9.80 -15.35
CA SER A 66 -7.15 -10.79 -15.33
C SER A 66 -5.77 -10.11 -15.42
N ALA A 67 -4.90 -10.40 -14.46
CA ALA A 67 -3.51 -9.94 -14.45
C ALA A 67 -2.68 -10.50 -15.64
N GLU A 68 -3.21 -11.49 -16.37
CA GLU A 68 -2.54 -12.09 -17.52
C GLU A 68 -2.72 -11.31 -18.83
N GLU A 69 -3.71 -10.45 -18.89
CA GLU A 69 -3.94 -9.60 -20.07
C GLU A 69 -2.81 -8.56 -20.25
N ARG A 70 -2.39 -8.35 -21.50
CA ARG A 70 -1.27 -7.45 -21.83
C ARG A 70 -1.43 -6.02 -21.26
N PRO A 71 -2.58 -5.35 -21.38
CA PRO A 71 -2.77 -4.02 -20.81
C PRO A 71 -2.63 -4.02 -19.28
N MET A 72 -3.18 -5.05 -18.63
CA MET A 72 -3.10 -5.21 -17.18
C MET A 72 -1.66 -5.45 -16.71
N LYS A 73 -0.92 -6.34 -17.40
CA LYS A 73 0.52 -6.56 -17.10
C LYS A 73 1.31 -5.26 -17.16
N LEU A 74 1.12 -4.45 -18.20
CA LEU A 74 1.81 -3.17 -18.34
C LEU A 74 1.42 -2.17 -17.24
N ALA A 75 0.14 -2.14 -16.85
CA ALA A 75 -0.33 -1.27 -15.78
C ALA A 75 0.23 -1.70 -14.41
N ILE A 76 0.26 -3.00 -14.12
CA ILE A 76 0.84 -3.53 -12.88
C ILE A 76 2.34 -3.23 -12.85
N LEU A 77 3.09 -3.51 -13.93
CA LEU A 77 4.52 -3.23 -14.00
C LEU A 77 4.84 -1.74 -13.89
N GLY A 78 4.06 -0.88 -14.54
CA GLY A 78 4.23 0.57 -14.42
C GLY A 78 3.88 1.08 -13.02
N GLY A 79 2.77 0.62 -12.43
CA GLY A 79 2.39 0.93 -11.06
C GLY A 79 3.43 0.46 -10.05
N MET A 80 3.97 -0.75 -10.25
CA MET A 80 5.06 -1.31 -9.46
C MET A 80 6.33 -0.45 -9.55
N SER A 81 6.69 0.00 -10.75
CA SER A 81 7.87 0.86 -10.94
C SER A 81 7.69 2.21 -10.24
N ALA A 82 6.50 2.83 -10.34
CA ALA A 82 6.19 4.06 -9.63
C ALA A 82 6.16 3.85 -8.11
N MET A 83 5.62 2.73 -7.63
CA MET A 83 5.61 2.37 -6.21
C MET A 83 7.03 2.13 -5.67
N PHE A 84 7.89 1.50 -6.46
CA PHE A 84 9.29 1.30 -6.08
C PHE A 84 10.05 2.63 -5.96
N LEU A 85 9.90 3.54 -6.93
CA LEU A 85 10.49 4.87 -6.86
C LEU A 85 9.95 5.68 -5.67
N LEU A 86 8.64 5.59 -5.43
CA LEU A 86 8.01 6.19 -4.25
C LEU A 86 8.64 5.64 -2.95
N ALA A 87 8.84 4.32 -2.87
CA ALA A 87 9.44 3.68 -1.70
C ALA A 87 10.88 4.18 -1.43
N LEU A 88 11.67 4.43 -2.48
CA LEU A 88 13.00 5.02 -2.34
C LEU A 88 12.97 6.45 -1.79
N CYS A 89 11.87 7.18 -1.98
CA CYS A 89 11.70 8.55 -1.48
C CYS A 89 11.11 8.62 -0.06
N ILE A 90 10.74 7.49 0.58
CA ILE A 90 10.14 7.50 1.92
C ILE A 90 11.05 8.16 2.97
N PRO A 91 12.37 7.90 3.01
CA PRO A 91 13.26 8.58 3.95
C PRO A 91 13.26 10.11 3.81
N GLU A 92 12.97 10.62 2.62
CA GLU A 92 12.95 12.03 2.27
C GLU A 92 11.52 12.57 2.03
N ALA A 93 10.48 11.81 2.38
CA ALA A 93 9.09 12.19 2.06
C ALA A 93 8.62 13.48 2.75
N PHE A 94 9.26 13.84 3.87
CA PHE A 94 8.94 15.03 4.66
C PHE A 94 10.09 16.03 4.73
N ASP A 95 11.31 15.56 4.79
CA ASP A 95 12.50 16.39 4.99
C ASP A 95 13.51 16.07 3.87
N ASP A 96 13.77 17.05 3.01
CA ASP A 96 14.59 16.88 1.81
C ASP A 96 16.09 16.76 2.14
N LEU A 97 16.79 15.86 1.48
CA LEU A 97 18.24 15.72 1.61
C LEU A 97 18.97 16.56 0.56
N PRO A 98 20.00 17.32 0.92
CA PRO A 98 20.69 18.21 0.00
C PRO A 98 21.46 17.45 -1.08
N GLY A 99 21.37 17.92 -2.32
CA GLY A 99 22.22 17.46 -3.42
C GLY A 99 21.52 16.55 -4.45
N GLY A 100 20.23 16.26 -4.25
CA GLY A 100 19.41 15.45 -5.14
C GLY A 100 18.21 16.17 -5.75
N LEU A 101 17.25 15.41 -6.21
CA LEU A 101 15.90 15.88 -6.53
C LEU A 101 15.14 16.04 -5.21
N SER A 102 14.18 16.95 -5.15
CA SER A 102 13.36 17.11 -3.95
C SER A 102 12.58 15.82 -3.66
N GLY A 103 12.93 15.14 -2.55
CA GLY A 103 12.32 13.90 -2.12
C GLY A 103 10.80 14.00 -1.92
N PRO A 104 10.28 15.05 -1.22
CA PRO A 104 8.83 15.25 -1.07
C PRO A 104 8.10 15.40 -2.39
N VAL A 105 8.70 16.13 -3.37
CA VAL A 105 8.10 16.32 -4.70
C VAL A 105 8.10 15.02 -5.50
N VAL A 106 9.21 14.29 -5.49
CA VAL A 106 9.30 13.00 -6.21
C VAL A 106 8.33 11.99 -5.61
N PHE A 107 8.20 11.93 -4.29
CA PHE A 107 7.20 11.10 -3.61
C PHE A 107 5.78 11.43 -4.09
N ALA A 108 5.39 12.71 -4.07
CA ALA A 108 4.05 13.14 -4.47
C ALA A 108 3.76 12.84 -5.94
N ILE A 109 4.75 13.04 -6.84
CA ILE A 109 4.62 12.70 -8.26
C ILE A 109 4.49 11.19 -8.47
N CYS A 110 5.30 10.37 -7.80
CA CYS A 110 5.20 8.92 -7.88
C CYS A 110 3.85 8.41 -7.36
N TYR A 111 3.36 8.97 -6.25
CA TYR A 111 2.00 8.65 -5.75
C TYR A 111 0.93 9.01 -6.77
N LEU A 112 0.99 10.21 -7.36
CA LEU A 112 0.08 10.62 -8.43
C LEU A 112 0.12 9.64 -9.61
N LEU A 113 1.32 9.21 -10.06
CA LEU A 113 1.47 8.24 -11.14
C LEU A 113 0.80 6.90 -10.81
N VAL A 114 1.03 6.37 -9.61
CA VAL A 114 0.37 5.14 -9.12
C VAL A 114 -1.15 5.28 -9.19
N ARG A 115 -1.69 6.41 -8.72
CA ARG A 115 -3.14 6.69 -8.70
C ARG A 115 -3.72 6.88 -10.10
N VAL A 116 -3.03 7.62 -10.98
CA VAL A 116 -3.46 7.85 -12.37
C VAL A 116 -3.48 6.54 -13.16
N MET A 117 -2.44 5.71 -13.04
CA MET A 117 -2.39 4.41 -13.72
C MET A 117 -3.54 3.51 -13.27
N HIS A 118 -3.77 3.42 -11.97
CA HIS A 118 -4.89 2.70 -11.39
C HIS A 118 -6.24 3.20 -11.94
N PHE A 119 -6.46 4.52 -11.95
CA PHE A 119 -7.68 5.15 -12.44
C PHE A 119 -7.91 4.90 -13.93
N VAL A 120 -6.87 5.08 -14.75
CA VAL A 120 -6.93 4.84 -16.21
C VAL A 120 -7.28 3.38 -16.51
N MET A 121 -6.72 2.43 -15.77
CA MET A 121 -7.06 1.02 -15.95
C MET A 121 -8.52 0.72 -15.61
N PHE A 122 -9.05 1.29 -14.53
CA PHE A 122 -10.47 1.16 -14.23
C PHE A 122 -11.36 1.77 -15.32
N LEU A 123 -10.96 2.90 -15.91
CA LEU A 123 -11.67 3.49 -17.06
C LEU A 123 -11.66 2.56 -18.28
N ILE A 124 -10.54 1.88 -18.54
CA ILE A 124 -10.42 0.92 -19.66
C ILE A 124 -11.33 -0.29 -19.43
N ILE A 125 -11.29 -0.89 -18.24
CA ILE A 125 -12.08 -2.06 -17.89
C ILE A 125 -13.58 -1.74 -17.84
N SER A 126 -13.95 -0.55 -17.39
CA SER A 126 -15.35 -0.13 -17.27
C SER A 126 -16.02 0.26 -18.59
N ARG A 127 -15.34 0.15 -19.74
CA ARG A 127 -15.89 0.58 -21.04
C ARG A 127 -17.21 -0.10 -21.40
N GLU A 128 -17.35 -1.36 -21.05
CA GLU A 128 -18.55 -2.17 -21.32
C GLU A 128 -19.49 -2.29 -20.11
N ASP A 129 -19.10 -1.77 -18.93
CA ASP A 129 -19.92 -1.75 -17.71
C ASP A 129 -20.24 -0.32 -17.29
N ALA A 130 -21.45 0.14 -17.61
CA ALA A 130 -21.90 1.50 -17.28
C ALA A 130 -21.99 1.74 -15.76
N GLY A 131 -22.28 0.70 -14.96
CA GLY A 131 -22.33 0.80 -13.51
C GLY A 131 -20.95 1.05 -12.90
N LEU A 132 -19.97 0.23 -13.28
CA LEU A 132 -18.59 0.39 -12.87
C LEU A 132 -18.03 1.74 -13.35
N ARG A 133 -18.28 2.12 -14.61
CA ARG A 133 -17.83 3.41 -15.16
C ARG A 133 -18.40 4.61 -14.40
N SER A 134 -19.68 4.58 -14.04
CA SER A 134 -20.30 5.63 -13.22
C SER A 134 -19.61 5.72 -11.85
N GLN A 135 -19.26 4.59 -11.25
CA GLN A 135 -18.57 4.54 -9.96
C GLN A 135 -17.15 5.09 -10.06
N VAL A 136 -16.41 4.75 -11.13
CA VAL A 136 -15.07 5.29 -11.39
C VAL A 136 -15.10 6.82 -11.50
N TYR A 137 -16.08 7.39 -12.21
CA TYR A 137 -16.23 8.84 -12.28
C TYR A 137 -16.59 9.50 -10.95
N ARG A 138 -17.40 8.85 -10.10
CA ARG A 138 -17.69 9.35 -8.74
C ARG A 138 -16.45 9.33 -7.84
N PHE A 139 -15.56 8.39 -8.06
CA PHE A 139 -14.30 8.27 -7.33
C PHE A 139 -13.21 9.25 -7.81
N ALA A 140 -13.27 9.74 -9.05
CA ALA A 140 -12.29 10.64 -9.64
C ALA A 140 -11.98 11.90 -8.79
N PRO A 141 -12.98 12.62 -8.21
CA PRO A 141 -12.70 13.80 -7.40
C PRO A 141 -11.81 13.53 -6.19
N SER A 142 -11.96 12.37 -5.53
CA SER A 142 -11.11 12.01 -4.38
C SER A 142 -9.67 11.78 -4.80
N VAL A 143 -9.44 11.10 -5.93
CA VAL A 143 -8.10 10.88 -6.48
C VAL A 143 -7.42 12.20 -6.83
N VAL A 144 -8.15 13.12 -7.47
CA VAL A 144 -7.61 14.43 -7.84
C VAL A 144 -7.32 15.27 -6.60
N ALA A 145 -8.26 15.33 -5.66
CA ALA A 145 -8.12 16.12 -4.44
C ALA A 145 -6.94 15.64 -3.57
N SER A 146 -6.87 14.34 -3.30
CA SER A 146 -5.78 13.73 -2.52
C SER A 146 -4.41 13.98 -3.17
N SER A 147 -4.27 13.73 -4.47
CA SER A 147 -3.02 13.93 -5.20
C SER A 147 -2.61 15.41 -5.26
N ALA A 148 -3.57 16.32 -5.47
CA ALA A 148 -3.31 17.77 -5.48
C ALA A 148 -2.85 18.26 -4.10
N VAL A 149 -3.49 17.80 -3.03
CA VAL A 149 -3.11 18.16 -1.65
C VAL A 149 -1.71 17.64 -1.33
N LEU A 150 -1.34 16.43 -1.74
CA LEU A 150 0.03 15.90 -1.56
C LEU A 150 1.07 16.71 -2.34
N LEU A 151 0.76 17.14 -3.57
CA LEU A 151 1.64 18.03 -4.34
C LEU A 151 1.82 19.39 -3.66
N VAL A 152 0.78 19.92 -3.01
CA VAL A 152 0.90 21.15 -2.20
C VAL A 152 1.70 20.86 -0.92
N ALA A 153 1.47 19.72 -0.27
CA ALA A 153 2.21 19.31 0.92
C ALA A 153 3.72 19.20 0.66
N SER A 154 4.13 18.79 -0.55
CA SER A 154 5.55 18.70 -0.93
C SER A 154 6.25 20.05 -1.07
N GLN A 155 5.54 21.18 -0.99
CA GLN A 155 6.09 22.55 -1.10
C GLN A 155 6.20 23.25 0.25
N VAL A 156 5.79 22.61 1.33
CA VAL A 156 5.77 23.17 2.68
C VAL A 156 6.39 22.20 3.67
N GLU A 157 6.74 22.68 4.85
CA GLU A 157 7.46 21.90 5.86
C GLU A 157 6.70 21.85 7.21
N GLY A 158 7.17 21.00 8.09
CA GLY A 158 6.74 20.92 9.49
C GLY A 158 5.29 20.47 9.65
N TRP A 159 4.60 21.04 10.63
CA TRP A 159 3.24 20.66 10.96
C TRP A 159 2.22 20.98 9.88
N LEU A 160 2.44 22.02 9.06
CA LEU A 160 1.56 22.33 7.94
C LEU A 160 1.61 21.21 6.89
N GLN A 161 2.80 20.73 6.55
CA GLN A 161 3.00 19.59 5.67
C GLN A 161 2.26 18.35 6.21
N THR A 162 2.52 17.98 7.48
CA THR A 162 1.88 16.83 8.11
C THR A 162 0.35 16.96 8.11
N SER A 163 -0.19 18.15 8.36
CA SER A 163 -1.63 18.40 8.31
C SER A 163 -2.21 18.23 6.90
N LEU A 164 -1.48 18.63 5.87
CA LEU A 164 -1.87 18.40 4.47
C LEU A 164 -1.83 16.91 4.10
N TRP A 165 -0.89 16.13 4.63
CA TRP A 165 -0.90 14.68 4.47
C TRP A 165 -2.15 14.04 5.09
N VAL A 166 -2.54 14.46 6.29
CA VAL A 166 -3.80 14.04 6.91
C VAL A 166 -4.99 14.41 6.02
N LEU A 167 -5.02 15.63 5.49
CA LEU A 167 -6.07 16.09 4.60
C LEU A 167 -6.14 15.27 3.30
N ALA A 168 -4.99 14.91 2.73
CA ALA A 168 -4.93 14.04 1.55
C ALA A 168 -5.54 12.66 1.82
N LEU A 169 -5.19 12.03 2.96
CA LEU A 169 -5.80 10.78 3.39
C LEU A 169 -7.30 10.91 3.62
N VAL A 170 -7.73 11.95 4.31
CA VAL A 170 -9.16 12.23 4.54
C VAL A 170 -9.89 12.37 3.21
N ALA A 171 -9.29 13.07 2.22
CA ALA A 171 -9.89 13.22 0.89
C ALA A 171 -10.05 11.86 0.18
N ASP A 172 -9.07 10.96 0.27
CA ASP A 172 -9.17 9.63 -0.33
C ASP A 172 -10.23 8.76 0.37
N TYR A 173 -10.18 8.63 1.70
CA TYR A 173 -11.06 7.74 2.45
C TYR A 173 -12.50 8.26 2.49
N VAL A 174 -12.70 9.52 2.89
CA VAL A 174 -14.03 10.14 2.96
C VAL A 174 -14.61 10.29 1.56
N GLY A 175 -13.82 10.70 0.57
CA GLY A 175 -14.26 10.81 -0.81
C GLY A 175 -14.76 9.48 -1.37
N THR A 176 -14.11 8.36 -1.02
CA THR A 176 -14.57 7.02 -1.41
C THR A 176 -15.89 6.66 -0.75
N VAL A 177 -16.05 6.92 0.54
CA VAL A 177 -17.32 6.69 1.26
C VAL A 177 -18.45 7.52 0.65
N LEU A 178 -18.20 8.80 0.35
CA LEU A 178 -19.18 9.71 -0.27
C LEU A 178 -19.52 9.30 -1.71
N ALA A 179 -18.56 8.74 -2.48
CA ALA A 179 -18.81 8.19 -3.80
C ALA A 179 -19.75 6.97 -3.75
N GLY A 180 -19.85 6.30 -2.60
CA GLY A 180 -20.66 5.11 -2.38
C GLY A 180 -20.06 3.86 -3.02
N PHE A 181 -20.75 2.73 -2.85
CA PHE A 181 -20.24 1.41 -3.26
C PHE A 181 -21.09 0.73 -4.33
N SER A 182 -22.13 1.39 -4.84
CA SER A 182 -23.19 0.79 -5.66
C SER A 182 -22.74 0.20 -7.01
N GLY A 183 -21.58 0.62 -7.53
CA GLY A 183 -21.02 0.14 -8.80
C GLY A 183 -19.85 -0.82 -8.64
N TRP A 184 -19.33 -0.97 -7.43
CA TRP A 184 -18.22 -1.87 -7.16
C TRP A 184 -18.68 -3.32 -7.12
N ARG A 185 -17.90 -4.19 -7.75
CA ARG A 185 -18.11 -5.65 -7.72
C ARG A 185 -16.84 -6.32 -7.22
N LEU A 186 -17.01 -7.42 -6.52
CA LEU A 186 -15.94 -8.30 -6.11
C LEU A 186 -16.20 -9.69 -6.73
N PRO A 187 -15.80 -9.91 -7.99
CA PRO A 187 -16.12 -11.14 -8.72
C PRO A 187 -15.53 -12.38 -8.07
N SER A 188 -14.36 -12.28 -7.47
CA SER A 188 -13.66 -13.39 -6.80
C SER A 188 -13.27 -13.02 -5.37
N PRO A 189 -14.18 -13.18 -4.38
CA PRO A 189 -13.88 -12.91 -2.97
C PRO A 189 -12.72 -13.77 -2.43
N GLY A 190 -12.63 -15.03 -2.88
CA GLY A 190 -11.54 -15.95 -2.50
C GLY A 190 -10.17 -15.42 -2.92
N HIS A 191 -10.01 -15.00 -4.17
CA HIS A 191 -8.77 -14.40 -4.66
C HIS A 191 -8.39 -13.13 -3.87
N PHE A 192 -9.37 -12.28 -3.57
CA PHE A 192 -9.14 -11.05 -2.81
C PHE A 192 -8.68 -11.35 -1.38
N SER A 193 -9.30 -12.32 -0.72
CA SER A 193 -8.92 -12.79 0.63
C SER A 193 -7.54 -13.43 0.63
N GLU A 194 -7.26 -14.32 -0.34
CA GLU A 194 -5.96 -14.96 -0.50
C GLU A 194 -4.84 -13.92 -0.64
N ARG A 195 -5.05 -12.91 -1.48
CA ARG A 195 -4.08 -11.84 -1.70
C ARG A 195 -3.80 -11.03 -0.44
N HIS A 196 -4.83 -10.73 0.36
CA HIS A 196 -4.65 -10.08 1.66
C HIS A 196 -3.90 -10.99 2.66
N GLY A 197 -4.17 -12.28 2.65
CA GLY A 197 -3.42 -13.24 3.46
C GLY A 197 -1.95 -13.31 3.08
N LEU A 198 -1.65 -13.33 1.78
CA LEU A 198 -0.27 -13.38 1.28
C LEU A 198 0.53 -12.12 1.65
N ILE A 199 -0.02 -10.92 1.47
CA ILE A 199 0.68 -9.69 1.85
C ILE A 199 0.95 -9.61 3.35
N ILE A 200 0.04 -10.10 4.19
CA ILE A 200 0.25 -10.17 5.65
C ILE A 200 1.38 -11.14 6.00
N ILE A 201 1.44 -12.33 5.38
CA ILE A 201 2.54 -13.28 5.61
C ILE A 201 3.88 -12.67 5.20
N ILE A 202 3.94 -11.99 4.04
CA ILE A 202 5.18 -11.37 3.56
C ILE A 202 5.60 -10.23 4.50
N ALA A 203 4.66 -9.39 4.95
CA ALA A 203 4.95 -8.31 5.90
C ALA A 203 5.42 -8.81 7.27
N LEU A 204 4.86 -9.92 7.77
CA LEU A 204 5.32 -10.55 8.99
C LEU A 204 6.72 -11.16 8.80
N GLY A 205 6.99 -11.77 7.64
CA GLY A 205 8.31 -12.27 7.28
C GLY A 205 9.36 -11.15 7.21
N GLU A 206 9.01 -10.01 6.62
CA GLU A 206 9.87 -8.82 6.59
C GLU A 206 10.18 -8.29 8.00
N SER A 207 9.21 -8.29 8.91
CA SER A 207 9.43 -7.91 10.30
C SER A 207 10.48 -8.80 10.99
N ILE A 208 10.49 -10.10 10.70
CA ILE A 208 11.50 -11.05 11.22
C ILE A 208 12.87 -10.74 10.61
N VAL A 209 12.92 -10.47 9.29
CA VAL A 209 14.18 -10.11 8.59
C VAL A 209 14.73 -8.79 9.15
N ALA A 210 13.88 -7.78 9.38
CA ALA A 210 14.29 -6.49 9.94
C ALA A 210 14.91 -6.63 11.34
N ILE A 211 14.36 -7.50 12.20
CA ILE A 211 14.96 -7.82 13.50
C ILE A 211 16.35 -8.43 13.30
N GLY A 212 16.48 -9.41 12.40
CA GLY A 212 17.77 -10.07 12.13
C GLY A 212 18.82 -9.11 11.58
N VAL A 213 18.45 -8.25 10.64
CA VAL A 213 19.36 -7.24 10.05
C VAL A 213 19.76 -6.19 11.08
N GLY A 214 18.82 -5.75 11.93
CA GLY A 214 19.07 -4.71 12.96
C GLY A 214 20.12 -5.15 13.99
N VAL A 215 20.24 -6.44 14.27
CA VAL A 215 21.21 -6.96 15.25
C VAL A 215 22.43 -7.65 14.61
N ALA A 216 22.52 -7.75 13.29
CA ALA A 216 23.53 -8.54 12.58
C ALA A 216 24.99 -8.10 12.83
N LYS A 217 25.20 -6.84 13.24
CA LYS A 217 26.53 -6.28 13.51
C LYS A 217 26.86 -6.19 15.00
N GLU A 218 25.92 -6.55 15.85
CA GLU A 218 26.09 -6.50 17.30
C GLU A 218 26.54 -7.84 17.88
N PRO A 219 27.38 -7.88 18.91
CA PRO A 219 27.71 -9.12 19.58
C PRO A 219 26.49 -9.71 20.27
N ILE A 220 26.26 -11.03 20.11
CA ILE A 220 25.09 -11.69 20.69
C ILE A 220 25.06 -11.51 22.21
N SER A 221 23.94 -11.09 22.74
CA SER A 221 23.70 -10.83 24.15
C SER A 221 22.33 -11.34 24.58
N TRP A 222 22.11 -11.52 25.88
CA TRP A 222 20.81 -11.90 26.42
C TRP A 222 19.71 -10.91 26.09
N VAL A 223 20.04 -9.63 25.97
CA VAL A 223 19.11 -8.56 25.57
C VAL A 223 18.66 -8.77 24.13
N ILE A 224 19.61 -9.05 23.21
CA ILE A 224 19.30 -9.33 21.81
C ILE A 224 18.45 -10.58 21.69
N ILE A 225 18.82 -11.66 22.41
CA ILE A 225 18.02 -12.91 22.41
C ILE A 225 16.59 -12.64 22.88
N ALA A 226 16.44 -11.95 24.01
CA ALA A 226 15.12 -11.66 24.57
C ALA A 226 14.29 -10.79 23.63
N ALA A 227 14.87 -9.72 23.05
CA ALA A 227 14.20 -8.85 22.10
C ALA A 227 13.77 -9.60 20.82
N SER A 228 14.66 -10.45 20.27
CA SER A 228 14.36 -11.26 19.08
C SER A 228 13.23 -12.26 19.33
N VAL A 229 13.25 -12.93 20.51
CA VAL A 229 12.17 -13.86 20.88
C VAL A 229 10.84 -13.12 21.08
N LEU A 230 10.86 -11.94 21.72
CA LEU A 230 9.64 -11.13 21.87
C LEU A 230 9.10 -10.66 20.51
N GLY A 231 9.96 -10.24 19.60
CA GLY A 231 9.56 -9.85 18.24
C GLY A 231 8.95 -11.04 17.46
N LEU A 232 9.56 -12.23 17.56
CA LEU A 232 9.00 -13.43 16.95
C LEU A 232 7.65 -13.83 17.57
N LEU A 233 7.50 -13.74 18.88
CA LEU A 233 6.24 -14.01 19.57
C LEU A 233 5.15 -13.02 19.15
N LEU A 234 5.49 -11.74 19.01
CA LEU A 234 4.55 -10.73 18.53
C LEU A 234 4.10 -11.02 17.09
N SER A 235 5.05 -11.31 16.17
CA SER A 235 4.73 -11.70 14.80
C SER A 235 3.85 -12.95 14.75
N SER A 236 4.14 -13.95 15.59
CA SER A 236 3.34 -15.18 15.69
C SER A 236 1.93 -14.91 16.23
N ALA A 237 1.79 -14.03 17.21
CA ALA A 237 0.48 -13.64 17.75
C ALA A 237 -0.37 -12.88 16.73
N LEU A 238 0.25 -12.00 15.93
CA LEU A 238 -0.42 -11.30 14.82
C LEU A 238 -0.84 -12.28 13.72
N TRP A 239 0.04 -13.24 13.38
CA TRP A 239 -0.30 -14.31 12.44
C TRP A 239 -1.51 -15.10 12.92
N TRP A 240 -1.50 -15.53 14.19
CA TRP A 240 -2.60 -16.28 14.79
C TRP A 240 -3.91 -15.48 14.79
N ALA A 241 -3.86 -14.21 15.20
CA ALA A 241 -5.02 -13.35 15.23
C ALA A 241 -5.64 -13.17 13.82
N TYR A 242 -4.81 -13.06 12.79
CA TYR A 242 -5.30 -12.89 11.43
C TYR A 242 -5.82 -14.20 10.82
N PHE A 243 -5.06 -15.29 10.88
CA PHE A 243 -5.38 -16.52 10.15
C PHE A 243 -6.33 -17.45 10.89
N ASP A 244 -6.24 -17.58 12.21
CA ASP A 244 -7.11 -18.48 12.96
C ASP A 244 -8.39 -17.79 13.43
N VAL A 245 -8.31 -16.55 13.94
CA VAL A 245 -9.50 -15.86 14.46
C VAL A 245 -10.39 -15.37 13.33
N SER A 246 -9.82 -14.80 12.24
CA SER A 246 -10.64 -14.37 11.10
C SER A 246 -11.28 -15.52 10.35
N ALA A 247 -10.64 -16.69 10.30
CA ALA A 247 -11.20 -17.91 9.72
C ALA A 247 -12.39 -18.47 10.51
N LEU A 248 -12.54 -18.12 11.79
CA LEU A 248 -13.69 -18.52 12.63
C LEU A 248 -14.88 -17.56 12.49
N LEU A 249 -14.67 -16.37 11.92
CA LEU A 249 -15.70 -15.32 11.78
C LEU A 249 -16.26 -15.20 10.35
N GLY A 250 -15.72 -15.91 9.37
CA GLY A 250 -16.12 -15.94 7.96
C GLY A 250 -16.67 -17.28 7.54
#